data_cf863bdc3c0557343ba17659f1b8566d
#
_entry.id   cf863bdc3c0557343ba17659f1b8566d
#
_cell.length_a   1.000
_cell.length_b   1.000
_cell.length_c   1.000
_cell.angle_alpha   90.00
_cell.angle_beta   90.00
_cell.angle_gamma   90.00
#
_symmetry.space_group_name_H-M   'P 1'
#
loop_
_entity.id
_entity.type
_entity.pdbx_description
1 polymer ?
#
loop_
_entity_poly.entity_id
_entity_poly.type
_entity_poly.pdbx_seq_one_letter_code
_entity_poly.pdbx_strand_id
1 'polypeptide(L)'
;MFSLKDLTGENISDIISKIHRKGIYMTKSNFMKERILFLLELLKESEESCPFSTTEISEKLRKKGIVCDKRTIKDDIEMLQRNGYEIFCDKKGSMNYYYMCSGDFDEAELRILMDSVQAASFVTEKKTRKLTEKIASQAGERKAELLKRNITEFNVVKHSNEEIYYNVDKIQRAIIQKNKIEFLYFNLLPGGKKEYRQDGRKYIVSPLSTVISGDNYYLICIDDSHSKPTNYRIDRMQRLEILPEKVREYPENEEFKITEHRKQAFYMFTGESAEVIIEITKKLINVVADKFGENVQYEKVGEDKYRFKAVVQLSRMFYGWCLSFGSDMRLIAPAFVVNKLSEYLAELTTVYHFTRS
;
A
#
# COMPACT_ATOMS: atom_id res chain seq x y z
N MET A 1 32.29 -3.77 -19.59
CA MET A 1 31.95 -3.22 -18.25
C MET A 1 30.44 -3.05 -18.22
N PHE A 2 29.70 -4.06 -17.73
CA PHE A 2 28.25 -4.04 -17.69
C PHE A 2 27.80 -3.35 -16.39
N SER A 3 26.96 -2.35 -16.53
CA SER A 3 26.40 -1.60 -15.40
C SER A 3 25.36 -2.44 -14.66
N LEU A 4 25.43 -2.45 -13.33
CA LEU A 4 24.46 -3.08 -12.43
C LEU A 4 23.02 -2.53 -12.53
N LYS A 5 22.78 -1.57 -13.43
CA LYS A 5 21.47 -0.93 -13.64
C LYS A 5 20.47 -1.72 -14.49
N ASP A 6 20.94 -2.73 -15.24
CA ASP A 6 20.09 -3.48 -16.18
C ASP A 6 19.46 -4.77 -15.57
N LEU A 7 19.68 -5.03 -14.27
CA LEU A 7 19.26 -6.28 -13.59
C LEU A 7 17.90 -6.22 -12.92
N THR A 8 17.12 -5.19 -13.14
CA THR A 8 15.78 -5.06 -12.50
C THR A 8 14.67 -5.52 -13.43
N GLY A 9 14.35 -6.82 -13.39
CA GLY A 9 13.11 -7.33 -13.99
C GLY A 9 13.17 -8.65 -14.75
N GLU A 10 14.33 -9.23 -14.96
CA GLU A 10 14.45 -10.55 -15.59
C GLU A 10 14.67 -11.64 -14.53
N ASN A 11 13.99 -12.77 -14.69
CA ASN A 11 14.18 -13.94 -13.84
C ASN A 11 15.61 -14.47 -14.03
N ILE A 12 16.29 -14.87 -12.96
CA ILE A 12 17.68 -15.36 -13.00
C ILE A 12 17.81 -16.52 -14.02
N SER A 13 16.77 -17.35 -14.17
CA SER A 13 16.74 -18.42 -15.18
C SER A 13 16.83 -17.90 -16.62
N ASP A 14 16.26 -16.73 -16.92
CA ASP A 14 16.31 -16.11 -18.25
C ASP A 14 17.67 -15.48 -18.51
N ILE A 15 18.30 -14.93 -17.50
CA ILE A 15 19.67 -14.40 -17.56
C ILE A 15 20.64 -15.56 -17.85
N ILE A 16 20.51 -16.67 -17.12
CA ILE A 16 21.33 -17.89 -17.31
C ILE A 16 21.11 -18.46 -18.70
N SER A 17 19.87 -18.53 -19.21
CA SER A 17 19.59 -19.03 -20.56
C SER A 17 20.15 -18.14 -21.66
N LYS A 18 20.22 -16.83 -21.46
CA LYS A 18 20.84 -15.86 -22.37
C LYS A 18 22.38 -15.98 -22.41
N ILE A 19 22.98 -16.26 -21.25
CA ILE A 19 24.42 -16.49 -21.13
C ILE A 19 24.82 -17.78 -21.90
N HIS A 20 24.05 -18.86 -21.77
CA HIS A 20 24.27 -20.12 -22.52
C HIS A 20 24.15 -19.94 -24.03
N ARG A 21 23.22 -19.14 -24.52
CA ARG A 21 23.05 -18.89 -25.99
C ARG A 21 24.17 -18.04 -26.60
N LYS A 22 24.97 -17.33 -25.81
CA LYS A 22 26.06 -16.47 -26.30
C LYS A 22 27.43 -17.13 -26.41
N GLY A 23 27.54 -18.44 -26.15
CA GLY A 23 28.79 -19.17 -26.34
C GLY A 23 29.98 -18.66 -25.50
N ILE A 24 29.73 -18.07 -24.35
CA ILE A 24 30.78 -17.59 -23.45
C ILE A 24 31.43 -18.82 -22.79
N TYR A 25 32.69 -19.07 -23.04
CA TYR A 25 33.50 -20.10 -22.38
C TYR A 25 33.44 -19.89 -20.87
N MET A 26 32.74 -20.76 -20.16
CA MET A 26 32.58 -20.68 -18.72
C MET A 26 33.86 -21.17 -18.03
N THR A 27 34.45 -20.31 -17.23
CA THR A 27 35.54 -20.72 -16.33
C THR A 27 34.97 -21.57 -15.19
N LYS A 28 35.80 -22.44 -14.59
CA LYS A 28 35.42 -23.28 -13.44
C LYS A 28 34.77 -22.46 -12.29
N SER A 29 35.20 -21.22 -12.12
CA SER A 29 34.66 -20.26 -11.15
C SER A 29 33.24 -19.81 -11.51
N ASN A 30 32.91 -19.59 -12.79
CA ASN A 30 31.57 -19.16 -13.19
C ASN A 30 30.57 -20.32 -13.05
N PHE A 31 30.96 -21.53 -13.34
CA PHE A 31 30.15 -22.73 -13.16
C PHE A 31 29.76 -22.96 -11.68
N MET A 32 30.69 -22.71 -10.76
CA MET A 32 30.43 -22.80 -9.30
C MET A 32 29.41 -21.75 -8.85
N LYS A 33 29.51 -20.53 -9.34
CA LYS A 33 28.58 -19.46 -9.00
C LYS A 33 27.17 -19.75 -9.52
N GLU A 34 27.03 -20.21 -10.76
CA GLU A 34 25.73 -20.63 -11.30
C GLU A 34 25.10 -21.78 -10.52
N ARG A 35 25.90 -22.78 -10.12
CA ARG A 35 25.41 -23.90 -9.32
C ARG A 35 24.79 -23.43 -8.02
N ILE A 36 25.47 -22.54 -7.30
CA ILE A 36 25.01 -22.01 -6.01
C ILE A 36 23.72 -21.19 -6.19
N LEU A 37 23.67 -20.31 -7.19
CA LEU A 37 22.47 -19.52 -7.49
C LEU A 37 21.29 -20.42 -7.83
N PHE A 38 21.51 -21.44 -8.66
CA PHE A 38 20.47 -22.36 -9.04
C PHE A 38 20.02 -23.26 -7.88
N LEU A 39 20.97 -23.69 -7.03
CA LEU A 39 20.66 -24.44 -5.79
C LEU A 39 19.79 -23.61 -4.85
N LEU A 40 20.12 -22.33 -4.69
CA LEU A 40 19.33 -21.41 -3.86
C LEU A 40 17.91 -21.24 -4.40
N GLU A 41 17.75 -20.99 -5.70
CA GLU A 41 16.42 -20.90 -6.33
C GLU A 41 15.62 -22.20 -6.15
N LEU A 42 16.27 -23.35 -6.29
CA LEU A 42 15.64 -24.64 -6.08
C LEU A 42 15.19 -24.84 -4.63
N LEU A 43 16.00 -24.45 -3.66
CA LEU A 43 15.66 -24.58 -2.24
C LEU A 43 14.53 -23.64 -1.83
N LYS A 44 14.36 -22.50 -2.47
CA LYS A 44 13.19 -21.63 -2.27
C LYS A 44 11.86 -22.30 -2.62
N GLU A 45 11.88 -23.33 -3.48
CA GLU A 45 10.68 -24.11 -3.81
C GLU A 45 10.35 -25.21 -2.81
N SER A 46 11.27 -25.48 -1.85
CA SER A 46 11.11 -26.52 -0.85
C SER A 46 10.46 -25.96 0.42
N GLU A 47 9.84 -26.85 1.18
CA GLU A 47 9.24 -26.57 2.49
C GLU A 47 9.31 -27.84 3.37
N GLU A 48 9.04 -27.72 4.66
CA GLU A 48 9.05 -28.85 5.59
C GLU A 48 8.15 -29.99 5.15
N SER A 49 6.97 -29.67 4.57
CA SER A 49 6.01 -30.64 4.04
C SER A 49 6.47 -31.29 2.73
N CYS A 50 7.39 -30.66 2.00
CA CYS A 50 7.90 -31.14 0.71
C CYS A 50 9.40 -30.82 0.55
N PRO A 51 10.27 -31.44 1.36
CA PRO A 51 11.71 -31.21 1.31
C PRO A 51 12.32 -31.94 0.10
N PHE A 52 13.43 -31.43 -0.43
CA PHE A 52 14.17 -32.11 -1.50
C PHE A 52 15.26 -33.01 -0.94
N SER A 53 15.30 -34.26 -1.36
CA SER A 53 16.44 -35.16 -1.10
C SER A 53 17.67 -34.70 -1.87
N THR A 54 18.86 -35.04 -1.39
CA THR A 54 20.13 -34.77 -2.09
C THR A 54 20.12 -35.33 -3.51
N THR A 55 19.40 -36.45 -3.73
CA THR A 55 19.30 -37.11 -5.05
C THR A 55 18.42 -36.27 -5.99
N GLU A 56 17.27 -35.81 -5.55
CA GLU A 56 16.39 -34.92 -6.35
C GLU A 56 17.09 -33.61 -6.70
N ILE A 57 17.81 -33.00 -5.74
CA ILE A 57 18.63 -31.81 -6.01
C ILE A 57 19.64 -32.09 -7.12
N SER A 58 20.38 -33.21 -7.03
CA SER A 58 21.37 -33.60 -8.04
C SER A 58 20.73 -33.78 -9.42
N GLU A 59 19.55 -34.41 -9.48
CA GLU A 59 18.83 -34.62 -10.74
C GLU A 59 18.33 -33.32 -11.37
N LYS A 60 17.79 -32.42 -10.56
CA LYS A 60 17.33 -31.10 -11.00
C LYS A 60 18.50 -30.23 -11.50
N LEU A 61 19.64 -30.26 -10.82
CA LEU A 61 20.88 -29.60 -11.27
C LEU A 61 21.35 -30.19 -12.60
N ARG A 62 21.34 -31.52 -12.75
CA ARG A 62 21.73 -32.21 -13.99
C ARG A 62 20.84 -31.83 -15.17
N LYS A 63 19.52 -31.69 -14.98
CA LYS A 63 18.58 -31.20 -16.01
C LYS A 63 18.91 -29.80 -16.51
N LYS A 64 19.59 -29.00 -15.72
CA LYS A 64 20.09 -27.65 -16.08
C LYS A 64 21.53 -27.70 -16.63
N GLY A 65 22.09 -28.88 -16.85
CA GLY A 65 23.46 -29.03 -17.33
C GLY A 65 24.54 -28.92 -16.25
N ILE A 66 24.16 -28.87 -15.00
CA ILE A 66 25.06 -28.73 -13.85
C ILE A 66 25.29 -30.12 -13.24
N VAL A 67 26.47 -30.70 -13.45
CA VAL A 67 26.84 -31.99 -12.90
C VAL A 67 27.74 -31.79 -11.69
N CYS A 68 27.31 -32.29 -10.53
CA CYS A 68 28.07 -32.25 -9.30
C CYS A 68 27.75 -33.49 -8.44
N ASP A 69 28.67 -33.85 -7.55
CA ASP A 69 28.47 -34.93 -6.58
C ASP A 69 27.66 -34.47 -5.35
N LYS A 70 27.19 -35.45 -4.59
CA LYS A 70 26.37 -35.18 -3.37
C LYS A 70 27.14 -34.44 -2.27
N ARG A 71 28.46 -34.59 -2.21
CA ARG A 71 29.31 -33.90 -1.27
C ARG A 71 29.38 -32.40 -1.58
N THR A 72 29.57 -32.10 -2.86
CA THR A 72 29.56 -30.71 -3.35
C THR A 72 28.24 -30.00 -3.06
N ILE A 73 27.09 -30.70 -3.23
CA ILE A 73 25.77 -30.13 -2.88
C ILE A 73 25.72 -29.80 -1.39
N LYS A 74 26.21 -30.71 -0.53
CA LYS A 74 26.24 -30.49 0.91
C LYS A 74 27.11 -29.30 1.29
N ASP A 75 28.31 -29.22 0.72
CA ASP A 75 29.26 -28.12 0.98
C ASP A 75 28.67 -26.77 0.55
N ASP A 76 27.95 -26.72 -0.59
CA ASP A 76 27.25 -25.53 -1.07
C ASP A 76 26.09 -25.13 -0.13
N ILE A 77 25.32 -26.10 0.37
CA ILE A 77 24.24 -25.85 1.36
C ILE A 77 24.82 -25.31 2.67
N GLU A 78 25.87 -25.91 3.20
CA GLU A 78 26.56 -25.43 4.40
C GLU A 78 27.13 -24.01 4.21
N MET A 79 27.57 -23.69 3.01
CA MET A 79 28.02 -22.34 2.67
C MET A 79 26.86 -21.35 2.64
N LEU A 80 25.72 -21.72 2.08
CA LEU A 80 24.51 -20.89 2.12
C LEU A 80 24.03 -20.64 3.56
N GLN A 81 23.99 -21.70 4.39
CA GLN A 81 23.64 -21.59 5.81
C GLN A 81 24.56 -20.62 6.56
N ARG A 82 25.88 -20.70 6.34
CA ARG A 82 26.86 -19.75 6.93
C ARG A 82 26.67 -18.30 6.47
N ASN A 83 26.04 -18.09 5.31
CA ASN A 83 25.70 -16.77 4.80
C ASN A 83 24.27 -16.30 5.17
N GLY A 84 23.64 -16.96 6.14
CA GLY A 84 22.37 -16.49 6.72
C GLY A 84 21.11 -17.05 6.07
N TYR A 85 21.22 -18.03 5.15
CA TYR A 85 20.03 -18.70 4.61
C TYR A 85 19.54 -19.78 5.58
N GLU A 86 18.26 -19.71 5.96
CA GLU A 86 17.63 -20.67 6.87
C GLU A 86 17.26 -21.96 6.13
N ILE A 87 18.25 -22.82 5.93
CA ILE A 87 18.11 -24.14 5.29
C ILE A 87 18.15 -25.21 6.37
N PHE A 88 17.10 -26.01 6.46
CA PHE A 88 16.96 -27.11 7.39
C PHE A 88 17.31 -28.44 6.70
N CYS A 89 17.75 -29.41 7.50
CA CYS A 89 18.13 -30.72 7.02
C CYS A 89 17.49 -31.79 7.91
N ASP A 90 16.57 -32.56 7.35
CA ASP A 90 15.99 -33.73 7.98
C ASP A 90 16.68 -34.98 7.45
N LYS A 91 17.07 -35.87 8.38
CA LYS A 91 17.67 -37.15 8.01
C LYS A 91 16.62 -38.26 8.10
N LYS A 92 16.31 -38.88 6.95
CA LYS A 92 15.43 -40.04 6.87
C LYS A 92 16.23 -41.24 6.37
N GLY A 93 16.58 -42.16 7.29
CA GLY A 93 17.48 -43.25 7.00
C GLY A 93 18.91 -42.77 6.64
N SER A 94 19.39 -43.15 5.44
CA SER A 94 20.70 -42.72 4.91
C SER A 94 20.66 -41.47 4.03
N MET A 95 19.48 -40.87 3.84
CA MET A 95 19.28 -39.71 2.97
C MET A 95 19.02 -38.42 3.76
N ASN A 96 19.63 -37.35 3.31
CA ASN A 96 19.35 -36.01 3.78
C ASN A 96 18.31 -35.36 2.89
N TYR A 97 17.34 -34.71 3.54
CA TYR A 97 16.27 -33.92 2.93
C TYR A 97 16.44 -32.47 3.35
N TYR A 98 16.48 -31.58 2.40
CA TYR A 98 16.71 -30.17 2.66
C TYR A 98 15.46 -29.37 2.30
N TYR A 99 15.15 -28.42 3.16
CA TYR A 99 14.14 -27.41 2.90
C TYR A 99 14.57 -26.06 3.43
N MET A 100 14.06 -25.03 2.85
CA MET A 100 14.31 -23.67 3.27
C MET A 100 13.01 -23.12 3.83
N CYS A 101 13.04 -22.53 5.03
CA CYS A 101 11.94 -21.68 5.43
C CYS A 101 11.88 -20.56 4.42
N SER A 102 10.79 -20.57 3.66
CA SER A 102 10.61 -19.69 2.51
C SER A 102 10.77 -18.25 2.88
N GLY A 103 11.51 -17.52 2.08
CA GLY A 103 11.64 -16.07 1.94
C GLY A 103 11.11 -15.14 3.06
N ASP A 104 11.41 -13.87 2.96
CA ASP A 104 11.00 -12.83 3.93
C ASP A 104 9.47 -12.78 4.22
N PHE A 105 8.64 -13.50 3.44
CA PHE A 105 7.17 -13.54 3.56
C PHE A 105 6.63 -14.96 3.49
N ASP A 106 5.67 -15.29 4.35
CA ASP A 106 4.88 -16.50 4.23
C ASP A 106 3.76 -16.36 3.17
N GLU A 107 3.05 -17.48 2.88
CA GLU A 107 2.04 -17.51 1.83
C GLU A 107 0.83 -16.61 2.16
N ALA A 108 0.43 -16.53 3.45
CA ALA A 108 -0.66 -15.68 3.90
C ALA A 108 -0.30 -14.19 3.78
N GLU A 109 0.92 -13.83 4.14
CA GLU A 109 1.45 -12.47 3.99
C GLU A 109 1.50 -12.04 2.52
N LEU A 110 2.03 -12.91 1.63
CA LEU A 110 2.03 -12.64 0.19
C LEU A 110 0.62 -12.49 -0.35
N ARG A 111 -0.32 -13.32 0.11
CA ARG A 111 -1.73 -13.22 -0.26
C ARG A 111 -2.33 -11.89 0.15
N ILE A 112 -2.14 -11.47 1.40
CA ILE A 112 -2.61 -10.17 1.91
C ILE A 112 -2.02 -9.02 1.10
N LEU A 113 -0.72 -9.07 0.78
CA LEU A 113 -0.07 -8.07 -0.06
C LEU A 113 -0.67 -8.01 -1.46
N MET A 114 -0.92 -9.16 -2.10
CA MET A 114 -1.52 -9.24 -3.43
C MET A 114 -2.95 -8.68 -3.42
N ASP A 115 -3.77 -9.09 -2.45
CA ASP A 115 -5.15 -8.64 -2.30
C ASP A 115 -5.20 -7.13 -2.00
N SER A 116 -4.30 -6.61 -1.18
CA SER A 116 -4.17 -5.17 -0.91
C SER A 116 -3.86 -4.37 -2.18
N VAL A 117 -2.95 -4.85 -3.03
CA VAL A 117 -2.64 -4.22 -4.32
C VAL A 117 -3.84 -4.28 -5.26
N GLN A 118 -4.59 -5.38 -5.25
CA GLN A 118 -5.78 -5.54 -6.09
C GLN A 118 -6.92 -4.63 -5.62
N ALA A 119 -7.15 -4.49 -4.32
CA ALA A 119 -8.16 -3.62 -3.74
C ALA A 119 -7.86 -2.12 -3.96
N ALA A 120 -6.60 -1.74 -4.10
CA ALA A 120 -6.20 -0.34 -4.25
C ALA A 120 -6.63 0.24 -5.61
N SER A 121 -7.68 1.07 -5.64
CA SER A 121 -8.21 1.71 -6.87
C SER A 121 -7.23 2.67 -7.54
N PHE A 122 -6.35 3.31 -6.75
CA PHE A 122 -5.32 4.23 -7.26
C PHE A 122 -4.17 3.52 -7.99
N VAL A 123 -4.05 2.20 -7.85
CA VAL A 123 -3.10 1.40 -8.62
C VAL A 123 -3.74 1.02 -9.95
N THR A 124 -3.14 1.44 -11.09
CA THR A 124 -3.66 1.13 -12.41
C THR A 124 -3.70 -0.38 -12.66
N GLU A 125 -4.61 -0.85 -13.52
CA GLU A 125 -4.73 -2.29 -13.80
C GLU A 125 -3.43 -2.93 -14.29
N LYS A 126 -2.74 -2.25 -15.23
CA LYS A 126 -1.43 -2.68 -15.74
C LYS A 126 -0.38 -2.83 -14.62
N LYS A 127 -0.37 -1.90 -13.67
CA LYS A 127 0.57 -1.93 -12.56
C LYS A 127 0.17 -2.95 -11.51
N THR A 128 -1.13 -3.11 -11.24
CA THR A 128 -1.66 -4.16 -10.38
C THR A 128 -1.13 -5.51 -10.82
N ARG A 129 -1.30 -5.86 -12.11
CA ARG A 129 -0.80 -7.12 -12.66
C ARG A 129 0.71 -7.30 -12.44
N LYS A 130 1.51 -6.28 -12.77
CA LYS A 130 2.96 -6.34 -12.57
C LYS A 130 3.37 -6.47 -11.09
N LEU A 131 2.67 -5.81 -10.17
CA LEU A 131 2.98 -5.88 -8.75
C LEU A 131 2.58 -7.23 -8.17
N THR A 132 1.40 -7.75 -8.49
CA THR A 132 0.96 -9.07 -8.03
C THR A 132 1.87 -10.18 -8.57
N GLU A 133 2.34 -10.10 -9.83
CA GLU A 133 3.34 -11.02 -10.37
C GLU A 133 4.66 -10.98 -9.58
N LYS A 134 5.15 -9.77 -9.26
CA LYS A 134 6.37 -9.60 -8.47
C LYS A 134 6.22 -10.12 -7.05
N ILE A 135 5.08 -9.84 -6.40
CA ILE A 135 4.80 -10.33 -5.04
C ILE A 135 4.73 -11.86 -5.06
N ALA A 136 3.97 -12.44 -5.97
CA ALA A 136 3.85 -13.88 -6.09
C ALA A 136 5.21 -14.56 -6.33
N SER A 137 6.11 -13.94 -7.13
CA SER A 137 7.44 -14.51 -7.41
C SER A 137 8.33 -14.63 -6.17
N GLN A 138 8.03 -13.93 -5.07
CA GLN A 138 8.76 -14.09 -3.81
C GLN A 138 8.54 -15.48 -3.16
N ALA A 139 7.43 -16.15 -3.49
CA ALA A 139 7.12 -17.47 -2.97
C ALA A 139 7.84 -18.62 -3.70
N GLY A 140 8.67 -18.32 -4.72
CA GLY A 140 9.21 -19.34 -5.63
C GLY A 140 8.23 -19.72 -6.75
N GLU A 141 8.72 -20.37 -7.78
CA GLU A 141 7.99 -20.56 -9.06
C GLU A 141 6.70 -21.37 -8.90
N ARG A 142 6.74 -22.47 -8.13
CA ARG A 142 5.60 -23.36 -7.90
C ARG A 142 4.47 -22.69 -7.08
N LYS A 143 4.83 -22.05 -5.98
CA LYS A 143 3.85 -21.37 -5.11
C LYS A 143 3.30 -20.11 -5.79
N ALA A 144 4.10 -19.40 -6.57
CA ALA A 144 3.67 -18.27 -7.37
C ALA A 144 2.52 -18.62 -8.31
N GLU A 145 2.57 -19.79 -8.97
CA GLU A 145 1.46 -20.25 -9.81
C GLU A 145 0.17 -20.53 -9.02
N LEU A 146 0.29 -21.13 -7.82
CA LEU A 146 -0.86 -21.40 -6.95
C LEU A 146 -1.49 -20.08 -6.46
N LEU A 147 -0.66 -19.12 -6.01
CA LEU A 147 -1.12 -17.80 -5.61
C LEU A 147 -1.84 -17.08 -6.75
N LYS A 148 -1.34 -17.17 -7.98
CA LYS A 148 -1.95 -16.55 -9.17
C LYS A 148 -3.28 -17.20 -9.57
N ARG A 149 -3.42 -18.53 -9.47
CA ARG A 149 -4.66 -19.25 -9.79
C ARG A 149 -5.82 -18.88 -8.86
N ASN A 150 -5.52 -18.56 -7.61
CA ASN A 150 -6.49 -18.23 -6.58
C ASN A 150 -6.72 -16.72 -6.44
N ILE A 151 -6.29 -15.91 -7.43
CA ILE A 151 -6.55 -14.48 -7.44
C ILE A 151 -8.05 -14.25 -7.58
N THR A 152 -8.67 -13.68 -6.56
CA THR A 152 -10.03 -13.15 -6.67
C THR A 152 -9.97 -11.87 -7.47
N GLU A 153 -10.67 -11.79 -8.60
CA GLU A 153 -10.80 -10.53 -9.32
C GLU A 153 -11.65 -9.58 -8.49
N PHE A 154 -11.01 -8.56 -7.95
CA PHE A 154 -11.71 -7.46 -7.31
C PHE A 154 -12.27 -6.55 -8.42
N ASN A 155 -13.60 -6.45 -8.52
CA ASN A 155 -14.29 -5.50 -9.43
C ASN A 155 -14.14 -4.06 -8.93
N VAL A 156 -12.91 -3.62 -8.70
CA VAL A 156 -12.58 -2.25 -8.30
C VAL A 156 -12.32 -1.43 -9.54
N VAL A 157 -13.02 -0.30 -9.67
CA VAL A 157 -12.75 0.65 -10.76
C VAL A 157 -11.35 1.24 -10.55
N LYS A 158 -10.42 0.85 -11.41
CA LYS A 158 -9.04 1.32 -11.36
C LYS A 158 -8.87 2.68 -12.01
N HIS A 159 -8.01 3.51 -11.44
CA HIS A 159 -7.63 4.78 -12.07
C HIS A 159 -6.70 4.53 -13.27
N SER A 160 -6.79 5.39 -14.28
CA SER A 160 -5.99 5.28 -15.50
C SER A 160 -4.70 6.11 -15.47
N ASN A 161 -4.48 6.96 -14.46
CA ASN A 161 -3.34 7.87 -14.41
C ASN A 161 -2.08 7.15 -13.91
N GLU A 162 -1.20 6.76 -14.83
CA GLU A 162 0.08 6.14 -14.47
C GLU A 162 1.11 7.12 -13.89
N GLU A 163 0.91 8.43 -14.01
CA GLU A 163 1.80 9.46 -13.41
C GLU A 163 1.81 9.39 -11.88
N ILE A 164 0.79 8.78 -11.27
CA ILE A 164 0.69 8.66 -9.80
C ILE A 164 1.96 8.06 -9.18
N TYR A 165 2.60 7.09 -9.82
CA TYR A 165 3.80 6.44 -9.29
C TYR A 165 5.00 7.38 -9.26
N TYR A 166 5.16 8.16 -10.35
CA TYR A 166 6.21 9.17 -10.44
C TYR A 166 5.93 10.32 -9.46
N ASN A 167 4.66 10.68 -9.31
CA ASN A 167 4.26 11.73 -8.38
C ASN A 167 4.53 11.31 -6.93
N VAL A 168 4.17 10.08 -6.54
CA VAL A 168 4.47 9.56 -5.20
C VAL A 168 5.97 9.55 -4.92
N ASP A 169 6.79 9.06 -5.85
CA ASP A 169 8.25 9.04 -5.70
C ASP A 169 8.83 10.47 -5.58
N LYS A 170 8.39 11.40 -6.42
CA LYS A 170 8.82 12.81 -6.35
C LYS A 170 8.40 13.47 -5.03
N ILE A 171 7.16 13.22 -4.56
CA ILE A 171 6.66 13.75 -3.28
C ILE A 171 7.51 13.22 -2.13
N GLN A 172 7.79 11.91 -2.08
CA GLN A 172 8.62 11.32 -1.04
C GLN A 172 10.03 11.92 -1.02
N ARG A 173 10.63 12.09 -2.19
CA ARG A 173 11.94 12.76 -2.30
C ARG A 173 11.90 14.22 -1.83
N ALA A 174 10.85 14.96 -2.19
CA ALA A 174 10.68 16.34 -1.75
C ALA A 174 10.53 16.45 -0.22
N ILE A 175 9.78 15.52 0.41
CA ILE A 175 9.65 15.46 1.87
C ILE A 175 11.02 15.22 2.53
N ILE A 176 11.77 14.20 2.05
CA ILE A 176 13.11 13.89 2.58
C ILE A 176 14.07 15.06 2.43
N GLN A 177 14.03 15.74 1.28
CA GLN A 177 14.88 16.87 0.98
C GLN A 177 14.43 18.19 1.61
N LYS A 178 13.24 18.20 2.23
CA LYS A 178 12.57 19.39 2.76
C LYS A 178 12.45 20.50 1.68
N ASN A 179 12.00 20.11 0.49
CA ASN A 179 11.81 21.03 -0.63
C ASN A 179 10.32 21.17 -0.96
N LYS A 180 9.94 22.36 -1.46
CA LYS A 180 8.62 22.58 -2.02
C LYS A 180 8.43 21.80 -3.31
N ILE A 181 7.18 21.59 -3.66
CA ILE A 181 6.77 21.00 -4.94
C ILE A 181 5.80 21.93 -5.65
N GLU A 182 5.80 21.85 -6.99
CA GLU A 182 4.77 22.47 -7.80
C GLU A 182 4.05 21.44 -8.66
N PHE A 183 2.76 21.67 -8.95
CA PHE A 183 1.97 20.79 -9.81
C PHE A 183 0.75 21.50 -10.37
N LEU A 184 0.21 20.98 -11.49
CA LEU A 184 -1.13 21.29 -11.98
C LEU A 184 -2.15 20.37 -11.33
N TYR A 185 -3.31 20.92 -10.95
CA TYR A 185 -4.39 20.13 -10.35
C TYR A 185 -5.66 20.19 -11.19
N PHE A 186 -6.27 19.04 -11.45
CA PHE A 186 -7.44 18.96 -12.33
C PHE A 186 -8.65 18.28 -11.70
N ASN A 187 -9.84 18.67 -12.18
CA ASN A 187 -11.08 17.94 -11.98
C ASN A 187 -11.35 17.06 -13.22
N LEU A 188 -12.09 15.97 -13.02
CA LEU A 188 -12.61 15.18 -14.13
C LEU A 188 -13.99 15.72 -14.52
N LEU A 189 -14.17 15.98 -15.80
CA LEU A 189 -15.46 16.26 -16.44
C LEU A 189 -16.07 14.97 -17.00
N PRO A 190 -17.37 14.97 -17.35
CA PRO A 190 -18.01 13.87 -18.08
C PRO A 190 -17.19 13.46 -19.31
N GLY A 191 -17.07 12.14 -19.52
CA GLY A 191 -16.23 11.60 -20.60
C GLY A 191 -14.74 11.57 -20.29
N GLY A 192 -14.32 11.79 -19.03
CA GLY A 192 -12.92 11.69 -18.59
C GLY A 192 -12.04 12.87 -19.00
N LYS A 193 -12.60 13.94 -19.52
CA LYS A 193 -11.87 15.18 -19.84
C LYS A 193 -11.33 15.82 -18.56
N LYS A 194 -10.14 16.41 -18.65
CA LYS A 194 -9.50 17.13 -17.54
C LYS A 194 -9.77 18.62 -17.62
N GLU A 195 -10.23 19.18 -16.53
CA GLU A 195 -10.39 20.63 -16.35
C GLU A 195 -9.41 21.07 -15.26
N TYR A 196 -8.44 21.90 -15.65
CA TYR A 196 -7.45 22.39 -14.68
C TYR A 196 -8.05 23.46 -13.79
N ARG A 197 -7.84 23.34 -12.50
CA ARG A 197 -8.25 24.36 -11.52
C ARG A 197 -7.37 25.60 -11.64
N GLN A 198 -7.90 26.73 -11.17
CA GLN A 198 -7.20 28.03 -11.19
C GLN A 198 -6.68 28.40 -12.60
N ASP A 199 -7.46 28.12 -13.65
CA ASP A 199 -7.10 28.43 -15.04
C ASP A 199 -5.73 27.85 -15.44
N GLY A 200 -5.36 26.69 -14.89
CA GLY A 200 -4.11 26.02 -15.18
C GLY A 200 -2.88 26.61 -14.45
N ARG A 201 -3.07 27.42 -13.42
CA ARG A 201 -1.96 27.85 -12.56
C ARG A 201 -1.39 26.68 -11.77
N LYS A 202 -0.09 26.71 -11.54
CA LYS A 202 0.58 25.72 -10.70
C LYS A 202 0.31 25.99 -9.23
N TYR A 203 0.04 24.93 -8.50
CA TYR A 203 0.01 24.93 -7.05
C TYR A 203 1.43 24.77 -6.54
N ILE A 204 1.88 25.63 -5.64
CA ILE A 204 3.18 25.54 -4.97
C ILE A 204 2.91 25.26 -3.50
N VAL A 205 3.40 24.12 -3.00
CA VAL A 205 3.09 23.66 -1.65
C VAL A 205 4.31 23.08 -0.94
N SER A 206 4.27 23.11 0.38
CA SER A 206 5.22 22.44 1.27
C SER A 206 4.68 21.06 1.63
N PRO A 207 5.21 19.95 1.07
CA PRO A 207 4.72 18.61 1.36
C PRO A 207 5.07 18.19 2.79
N LEU A 208 4.08 17.63 3.52
CA LEU A 208 4.25 17.13 4.89
C LEU A 208 4.29 15.60 4.90
N SER A 209 3.30 14.97 4.26
CA SER A 209 3.17 13.51 4.24
C SER A 209 2.24 13.04 3.15
N THR A 210 2.27 11.74 2.90
CA THR A 210 1.31 11.06 2.04
C THR A 210 0.48 10.07 2.84
N VAL A 211 -0.81 9.91 2.47
CA VAL A 211 -1.73 9.03 3.19
C VAL A 211 -2.73 8.38 2.23
N ILE A 212 -3.07 7.14 2.51
CA ILE A 212 -4.18 6.43 1.84
C ILE A 212 -5.42 6.61 2.71
N SER A 213 -6.51 7.09 2.11
CA SER A 213 -7.81 7.22 2.76
C SER A 213 -8.92 6.83 1.80
N GLY A 214 -9.72 5.84 2.19
CA GLY A 214 -10.61 5.17 1.27
C GLY A 214 -9.81 4.61 0.08
N ASP A 215 -10.31 4.81 -1.13
CA ASP A 215 -9.69 4.29 -2.34
C ASP A 215 -8.67 5.24 -2.99
N ASN A 216 -8.19 6.26 -2.29
CA ASN A 216 -7.37 7.30 -2.90
C ASN A 216 -6.09 7.56 -2.11
N TYR A 217 -5.06 8.01 -2.85
CA TYR A 217 -3.80 8.44 -2.28
C TYR A 217 -3.73 9.97 -2.23
N TYR A 218 -3.46 10.52 -1.05
CA TYR A 218 -3.46 11.95 -0.80
C TYR A 218 -2.09 12.46 -0.39
N LEU A 219 -1.78 13.66 -0.82
CA LEU A 219 -0.74 14.50 -0.25
C LEU A 219 -1.35 15.40 0.82
N ILE A 220 -0.77 15.42 2.01
CA ILE A 220 -1.01 16.42 3.04
C ILE A 220 0.11 17.44 2.93
N CYS A 221 -0.24 18.72 2.79
CA CYS A 221 0.72 19.79 2.56
C CYS A 221 0.24 21.12 3.15
N ILE A 222 1.14 22.07 3.24
CA ILE A 222 0.81 23.47 3.52
C ILE A 222 0.91 24.24 2.20
N ASP A 223 -0.19 24.85 1.83
CA ASP A 223 -0.25 25.83 0.74
C ASP A 223 0.25 27.17 1.26
N ASP A 224 1.08 27.89 0.47
CA ASP A 224 1.62 29.19 0.88
C ASP A 224 0.52 30.25 1.13
N SER A 225 -0.67 30.06 0.54
CA SER A 225 -1.84 30.92 0.73
C SER A 225 -2.64 30.61 1.99
N HIS A 226 -2.39 29.47 2.64
CA HIS A 226 -3.16 29.01 3.80
C HIS A 226 -2.24 28.57 4.94
N SER A 227 -2.66 28.84 6.18
CA SER A 227 -1.91 28.42 7.38
C SER A 227 -2.22 26.98 7.83
N LYS A 228 -3.34 26.40 7.35
CA LYS A 228 -3.80 25.07 7.75
C LYS A 228 -3.42 24.03 6.71
N PRO A 229 -3.13 22.79 7.13
CA PRO A 229 -2.86 21.70 6.19
C PRO A 229 -4.02 21.46 5.23
N THR A 230 -3.69 21.25 3.98
CA THR A 230 -4.61 20.97 2.88
C THR A 230 -4.30 19.60 2.29
N ASN A 231 -5.33 18.92 1.78
CA ASN A 231 -5.20 17.60 1.20
C ASN A 231 -5.43 17.66 -0.31
N TYR A 232 -4.52 17.09 -1.08
CA TYR A 232 -4.66 16.94 -2.53
C TYR A 232 -4.58 15.47 -2.93
N ARG A 233 -5.48 15.03 -3.80
CA ARG A 233 -5.40 13.69 -4.40
C ARG A 233 -4.22 13.62 -5.38
N ILE A 234 -3.33 12.65 -5.20
CA ILE A 234 -2.12 12.54 -6.02
C ILE A 234 -2.46 12.12 -7.46
N ASP A 235 -3.52 11.33 -7.68
CA ASP A 235 -4.01 10.95 -9.00
C ASP A 235 -4.57 12.12 -9.83
N ARG A 236 -4.84 13.27 -9.19
CA ARG A 236 -5.30 14.52 -9.81
C ARG A 236 -4.19 15.51 -10.10
N MET A 237 -2.94 15.14 -9.81
CA MET A 237 -1.77 15.98 -10.05
C MET A 237 -1.15 15.66 -11.41
N GLN A 238 -0.73 16.70 -12.13
CA GLN A 238 0.08 16.58 -13.33
C GLN A 238 1.27 17.54 -13.30
N ARG A 239 2.31 17.19 -14.06
CA ARG A 239 3.54 18.00 -14.18
C ARG A 239 4.12 18.36 -12.81
N LEU A 240 4.12 17.39 -11.88
CA LEU A 240 4.70 17.60 -10.57
C LEU A 240 6.21 17.72 -10.65
N GLU A 241 6.78 18.79 -10.08
CA GLU A 241 8.20 19.06 -10.01
C GLU A 241 8.64 19.44 -8.60
N ILE A 242 9.87 19.06 -8.24
CA ILE A 242 10.48 19.43 -6.97
C ILE A 242 11.19 20.76 -7.19
N LEU A 243 10.88 21.74 -6.36
CA LEU A 243 11.49 23.05 -6.43
C LEU A 243 12.79 23.10 -5.59
N PRO A 244 13.74 23.99 -5.92
CA PRO A 244 14.92 24.22 -5.09
C PRO A 244 14.59 24.92 -3.77
N GLU A 245 13.42 25.53 -3.66
CA GLU A 245 12.96 26.26 -2.50
C GLU A 245 12.65 25.30 -1.34
N LYS A 246 13.06 25.70 -0.11
CA LYS A 246 12.79 24.94 1.10
C LYS A 246 11.32 25.05 1.52
N VAL A 247 10.83 23.98 2.15
CA VAL A 247 9.48 23.97 2.71
C VAL A 247 9.30 25.08 3.73
N ARG A 248 8.08 25.58 3.83
CA ARG A 248 7.66 26.38 4.98
C ARG A 248 7.57 25.46 6.20
N GLU A 249 8.27 25.79 7.28
CA GLU A 249 8.17 25.03 8.52
C GLU A 249 6.76 25.14 9.09
N TYR A 250 6.26 24.03 9.59
CA TYR A 250 5.03 24.02 10.38
C TYR A 250 5.32 24.75 11.70
N PRO A 251 4.40 25.56 12.24
CA PRO A 251 4.66 26.30 13.47
C PRO A 251 5.21 25.39 14.57
N GLU A 252 6.34 25.74 15.16
CA GLU A 252 7.08 24.92 16.14
C GLU A 252 6.23 24.48 17.35
N ASN A 253 5.16 25.21 17.65
CA ASN A 253 4.26 24.94 18.78
C ASN A 253 3.15 23.93 18.47
N GLU A 254 2.99 23.52 17.23
CA GLU A 254 1.97 22.56 16.80
C GLU A 254 2.65 21.44 16.02
N GLU A 255 3.10 20.39 16.71
CA GLU A 255 3.54 19.18 16.05
C GLU A 255 2.37 18.61 15.23
N PHE A 256 2.48 18.69 13.89
CA PHE A 256 1.45 18.14 13.01
C PHE A 256 1.40 16.62 13.13
N LYS A 257 0.42 16.11 13.86
CA LYS A 257 0.19 14.68 14.02
C LYS A 257 -0.66 14.15 12.88
N ILE A 258 -0.03 13.58 11.89
CA ILE A 258 -0.69 12.97 10.71
C ILE A 258 -1.81 12.01 11.14
N THR A 259 -1.57 11.23 12.19
CA THR A 259 -2.53 10.27 12.74
C THR A 259 -3.79 10.96 13.27
N GLU A 260 -3.65 12.09 13.94
CA GLU A 260 -4.78 12.86 14.45
C GLU A 260 -5.55 13.55 13.31
N HIS A 261 -4.82 14.15 12.36
CA HIS A 261 -5.44 14.74 11.16
C HIS A 261 -6.28 13.72 10.38
N ARG A 262 -5.75 12.50 10.21
CA ARG A 262 -6.45 11.41 9.54
C ARG A 262 -7.69 10.93 10.30
N LYS A 263 -7.64 10.86 11.64
CA LYS A 263 -8.80 10.49 12.47
C LYS A 263 -9.90 11.55 12.41
N GLN A 264 -9.53 12.83 12.40
CA GLN A 264 -10.46 13.95 12.38
C GLN A 264 -11.14 14.15 11.02
N ALA A 265 -10.43 13.85 9.90
CA ALA A 265 -10.95 14.05 8.58
C ALA A 265 -11.83 12.86 8.12
N PHE A 266 -12.93 13.18 7.45
CA PHE A 266 -13.79 12.20 6.77
C PHE A 266 -13.51 12.25 5.27
N TYR A 267 -13.04 11.12 4.71
CA TYR A 267 -12.62 11.02 3.30
C TYR A 267 -11.63 12.13 2.89
N MET A 268 -10.77 12.57 3.82
CA MET A 268 -9.79 13.64 3.61
C MET A 268 -10.39 15.02 3.24
N PHE A 269 -11.68 15.22 3.46
CA PHE A 269 -12.28 16.55 3.39
C PHE A 269 -11.91 17.35 4.63
N THR A 270 -11.31 18.53 4.41
CA THR A 270 -10.88 19.43 5.46
C THR A 270 -11.99 20.43 5.81
N GLY A 271 -12.00 20.87 7.05
CA GLY A 271 -12.94 21.87 7.56
C GLY A 271 -12.44 22.48 8.85
N GLU A 272 -13.29 23.26 9.51
CA GLU A 272 -13.04 23.74 10.87
C GLU A 272 -13.00 22.54 11.83
N SER A 273 -11.98 22.45 12.68
CA SER A 273 -11.88 21.40 13.69
C SER A 273 -12.74 21.75 14.89
N ALA A 274 -13.54 20.82 15.38
CA ALA A 274 -14.37 20.99 16.57
C ALA A 274 -14.45 19.70 17.39
N GLU A 275 -14.47 19.85 18.73
CA GLU A 275 -14.85 18.75 19.62
C GLU A 275 -16.38 18.62 19.57
N VAL A 276 -16.85 17.42 19.28
CA VAL A 276 -18.28 17.09 19.22
C VAL A 276 -18.65 16.02 20.24
N ILE A 277 -19.89 16.04 20.69
CA ILE A 277 -20.49 14.98 21.49
C ILE A 277 -21.51 14.25 20.61
N ILE A 278 -21.31 12.95 20.47
CA ILE A 278 -22.17 12.08 19.65
C ILE A 278 -22.80 11.03 20.56
N GLU A 279 -24.12 10.88 20.47
CA GLU A 279 -24.89 9.82 21.10
C GLU A 279 -25.15 8.71 20.10
N ILE A 280 -24.90 7.47 20.49
CA ILE A 280 -25.10 6.27 19.66
C ILE A 280 -25.86 5.19 20.41
N THR A 281 -26.48 4.28 19.67
CA THR A 281 -26.93 3.01 20.21
C THR A 281 -25.77 2.01 20.33
N LYS A 282 -25.89 1.01 21.18
CA LYS A 282 -24.90 -0.06 21.38
C LYS A 282 -24.45 -0.73 20.07
N LYS A 283 -25.32 -0.79 19.08
CA LYS A 283 -25.03 -1.39 17.75
C LYS A 283 -23.87 -0.72 17.02
N LEU A 284 -23.64 0.58 17.28
CA LEU A 284 -22.62 1.36 16.58
C LEU A 284 -21.26 1.44 17.30
N ILE A 285 -21.08 0.73 18.41
CA ILE A 285 -19.80 0.75 19.14
C ILE A 285 -18.64 0.32 18.22
N ASN A 286 -18.80 -0.76 17.44
CA ASN A 286 -17.76 -1.20 16.50
C ASN A 286 -17.49 -0.16 15.41
N VAL A 287 -18.52 0.48 14.87
CA VAL A 287 -18.38 1.53 13.86
C VAL A 287 -17.58 2.72 14.40
N VAL A 288 -17.79 3.10 15.67
CA VAL A 288 -17.03 4.15 16.33
C VAL A 288 -15.60 3.70 16.59
N ALA A 289 -15.39 2.45 17.03
CA ALA A 289 -14.06 1.88 17.22
C ALA A 289 -13.26 1.84 15.91
N ASP A 290 -13.87 1.42 14.81
CA ASP A 290 -13.24 1.40 13.47
C ASP A 290 -12.82 2.81 13.01
N LYS A 291 -13.59 3.84 13.33
CA LYS A 291 -13.30 5.22 12.92
C LYS A 291 -12.32 5.94 13.84
N PHE A 292 -12.53 5.84 15.16
CA PHE A 292 -11.81 6.65 16.16
C PHE A 292 -10.79 5.84 16.97
N GLY A 293 -10.81 4.52 16.84
CA GLY A 293 -9.96 3.58 17.56
C GLY A 293 -10.68 2.96 18.78
N GLU A 294 -10.15 1.84 19.27
CA GLU A 294 -10.76 1.04 20.35
C GLU A 294 -10.76 1.75 21.72
N ASN A 295 -9.92 2.76 21.90
CA ASN A 295 -9.73 3.47 23.19
C ASN A 295 -10.71 4.63 23.41
N VAL A 296 -11.81 4.70 22.64
CA VAL A 296 -12.84 5.73 22.83
C VAL A 296 -13.51 5.58 24.18
N GLN A 297 -13.59 6.68 24.94
CA GLN A 297 -14.27 6.69 26.24
C GLN A 297 -15.77 6.93 26.05
N TYR A 298 -16.58 6.04 26.59
CA TYR A 298 -18.04 6.10 26.50
C TYR A 298 -18.67 6.42 27.85
N GLU A 299 -19.64 7.33 27.85
CA GLU A 299 -20.56 7.58 28.95
C GLU A 299 -21.89 6.85 28.66
N LYS A 300 -22.33 5.95 29.54
CA LYS A 300 -23.63 5.31 29.38
C LYS A 300 -24.74 6.25 29.83
N VAL A 301 -25.64 6.63 28.93
CA VAL A 301 -26.73 7.62 29.20
C VAL A 301 -28.14 7.01 29.13
N GLY A 302 -28.25 5.72 28.89
CA GLY A 302 -29.51 4.97 28.82
C GLY A 302 -29.28 3.48 28.80
N GLU A 303 -30.35 2.68 28.64
CA GLU A 303 -30.24 1.23 28.62
C GLU A 303 -29.37 0.73 27.47
N ASP A 304 -29.54 1.32 26.27
CA ASP A 304 -28.84 0.96 25.03
C ASP A 304 -28.18 2.19 24.35
N LYS A 305 -27.93 3.27 25.12
CA LYS A 305 -27.37 4.52 24.61
C LYS A 305 -26.08 4.91 25.28
N TYR A 306 -25.14 5.36 24.46
CA TYR A 306 -23.80 5.75 24.85
C TYR A 306 -23.45 7.10 24.22
N ARG A 307 -22.69 7.94 24.94
CA ARG A 307 -22.12 9.17 24.41
C ARG A 307 -20.61 9.08 24.39
N PHE A 308 -20.01 9.70 23.40
CA PHE A 308 -18.56 9.86 23.34
C PHE A 308 -18.21 11.24 22.79
N LYS A 309 -16.99 11.68 23.08
CA LYS A 309 -16.40 12.90 22.54
C LYS A 309 -15.42 12.55 21.44
N ALA A 310 -15.41 13.36 20.38
CA ALA A 310 -14.44 13.25 19.31
C ALA A 310 -14.09 14.61 18.74
N VAL A 311 -12.82 14.81 18.38
CA VAL A 311 -12.41 15.98 17.60
C VAL A 311 -12.54 15.61 16.12
N VAL A 312 -13.32 16.38 15.37
CA VAL A 312 -13.62 16.14 13.96
C VAL A 312 -13.46 17.39 13.13
N GLN A 313 -13.19 17.21 11.83
CA GLN A 313 -13.26 18.30 10.87
C GLN A 313 -14.68 18.40 10.30
N LEU A 314 -15.30 19.55 10.52
CA LEU A 314 -16.66 19.82 10.11
C LEU A 314 -16.74 19.94 8.59
N SER A 315 -17.31 18.93 7.96
CA SER A 315 -17.45 18.83 6.52
C SER A 315 -18.77 18.18 6.15
N ARG A 316 -19.25 18.37 4.91
CA ARG A 316 -20.44 17.65 4.42
C ARG A 316 -20.29 16.14 4.56
N MET A 317 -19.08 15.62 4.43
CA MET A 317 -18.81 14.18 4.61
C MET A 317 -18.98 13.73 6.05
N PHE A 318 -18.56 14.54 7.03
CA PHE A 318 -18.81 14.25 8.44
C PHE A 318 -20.32 14.21 8.74
N TYR A 319 -21.06 15.22 8.31
CA TYR A 319 -22.51 15.24 8.49
C TYR A 319 -23.19 14.07 7.78
N GLY A 320 -22.79 13.75 6.54
CA GLY A 320 -23.28 12.59 5.80
C GLY A 320 -23.02 11.29 6.54
N TRP A 321 -21.83 11.14 7.13
CA TRP A 321 -21.49 9.97 7.96
C TRP A 321 -22.39 9.87 9.19
N CYS A 322 -22.63 10.95 9.90
CA CYS A 322 -23.58 10.94 11.03
C CYS A 322 -24.99 10.52 10.59
N LEU A 323 -25.46 11.05 9.46
CA LEU A 323 -26.80 10.79 8.95
C LEU A 323 -26.97 9.36 8.39
N SER A 324 -25.88 8.71 7.95
CA SER A 324 -25.93 7.36 7.37
C SER A 324 -26.42 6.29 8.37
N PHE A 325 -26.38 6.58 9.67
CA PHE A 325 -26.85 5.68 10.72
C PHE A 325 -28.26 6.00 11.23
N GLY A 326 -28.95 6.93 10.61
CA GLY A 326 -30.33 7.30 10.94
C GLY A 326 -30.49 7.67 12.41
N SER A 327 -31.48 7.06 13.07
CA SER A 327 -31.78 7.31 14.49
C SER A 327 -30.80 6.66 15.49
N ASP A 328 -29.93 5.76 15.01
CA ASP A 328 -28.94 5.07 15.86
C ASP A 328 -27.74 5.98 16.22
N MET A 329 -27.57 7.12 15.52
CA MET A 329 -26.53 8.12 15.79
C MET A 329 -27.15 9.53 15.85
N ARG A 330 -26.77 10.29 16.87
CA ARG A 330 -27.24 11.66 17.06
C ARG A 330 -26.11 12.59 17.50
N LEU A 331 -25.93 13.69 16.79
CA LEU A 331 -25.01 14.76 17.18
C LEU A 331 -25.68 15.61 18.26
N ILE A 332 -25.05 15.73 19.43
CA ILE A 332 -25.62 16.36 20.61
C ILE A 332 -25.05 17.76 20.86
N ALA A 333 -23.76 17.92 20.68
CA ALA A 333 -23.04 19.16 20.97
C ALA A 333 -21.78 19.30 20.09
N PRO A 334 -21.27 20.53 19.95
CA PRO A 334 -21.81 21.81 20.46
C PRO A 334 -22.99 22.32 19.61
N ALA A 335 -23.76 23.23 20.14
CA ALA A 335 -24.98 23.72 19.50
C ALA A 335 -24.76 24.26 18.09
N PHE A 336 -23.65 24.96 17.82
CA PHE A 336 -23.38 25.50 16.48
C PHE A 336 -23.17 24.40 15.43
N VAL A 337 -22.62 23.26 15.83
CA VAL A 337 -22.43 22.10 14.90
C VAL A 337 -23.78 21.43 14.63
N VAL A 338 -24.62 21.29 15.66
CA VAL A 338 -26.00 20.78 15.52
C VAL A 338 -26.84 21.68 14.60
N ASN A 339 -26.71 23.00 14.77
CA ASN A 339 -27.39 23.96 13.92
C ASN A 339 -26.95 23.87 12.45
N LYS A 340 -25.64 23.77 12.19
CA LYS A 340 -25.13 23.53 10.83
C LYS A 340 -25.67 22.23 10.20
N LEU A 341 -25.81 21.17 11.00
CA LEU A 341 -26.44 19.93 10.52
C LEU A 341 -27.93 20.16 10.18
N SER A 342 -28.66 20.92 11.02
CA SER A 342 -30.07 21.23 10.78
C SER A 342 -30.26 22.08 9.51
N GLU A 343 -29.39 23.06 9.29
CA GLU A 343 -29.37 23.86 8.05
C GLU A 343 -29.11 22.96 6.82
N TYR A 344 -28.15 22.03 6.91
CA TYR A 344 -27.86 21.08 5.85
C TYR A 344 -29.06 20.15 5.55
N LEU A 345 -29.77 19.68 6.58
CA LEU A 345 -30.99 18.89 6.41
C LEU A 345 -32.11 19.71 5.76
N ALA A 346 -32.28 20.98 6.11
CA ALA A 346 -33.25 21.88 5.47
C ALA A 346 -32.94 22.08 3.97
N GLU A 347 -31.65 22.30 3.63
CA GLU A 347 -31.19 22.36 2.24
C GLU A 347 -31.58 21.09 1.48
N LEU A 348 -31.25 19.89 2.03
CA LEU A 348 -31.57 18.60 1.42
C LEU A 348 -33.09 18.41 1.25
N THR A 349 -33.90 18.79 2.23
CA THR A 349 -35.37 18.68 2.17
C THR A 349 -35.90 19.49 0.97
N THR A 350 -35.33 20.67 0.74
CA THR A 350 -35.72 21.53 -0.41
C THR A 350 -35.33 20.88 -1.74
N VAL A 351 -34.13 20.32 -1.84
CA VAL A 351 -33.63 19.67 -3.06
C VAL A 351 -34.47 18.45 -3.44
N TYR A 352 -34.85 17.63 -2.45
CA TYR A 352 -35.61 16.40 -2.71
C TYR A 352 -37.13 16.58 -2.71
N HIS A 353 -37.63 17.81 -2.56
CA HIS A 353 -39.08 18.14 -2.59
C HIS A 353 -39.93 17.18 -1.77
N PHE A 354 -39.57 16.93 -0.51
CA PHE A 354 -40.40 16.12 0.37
C PHE A 354 -41.75 16.82 0.60
N THR A 355 -42.75 16.55 -0.24
CA THR A 355 -44.14 16.84 0.07
C THR A 355 -44.59 15.83 1.13
N ARG A 356 -44.88 16.30 2.34
CA ARG A 356 -45.60 15.47 3.33
C ARG A 356 -46.94 15.13 2.70
N SER A 357 -47.13 13.89 2.23
CA SER A 357 -48.42 13.29 1.94
C SER A 357 -49.20 13.07 3.23
#